data_ce7e308468824f6df4d28b3df5af4f89
#
_entry.id   ce7e308468824f6df4d28b3df5af4f89
#
_cell.length_a   1.000
_cell.length_b   1.000
_cell.length_c   1.000
_cell.angle_alpha   90.00
_cell.angle_beta   90.00
_cell.angle_gamma   90.00
#
_symmetry.space_group_name_H-M   'P 1'
#
loop_
_entity.id
_entity.type
_entity.pdbx_description
1 polymer ?
#
loop_
_entity_poly.entity_id
_entity_poly.type
_entity_poly.pdbx_seq_one_letter_code
_entity_poly.pdbx_strand_id
1 'polypeptide(L)' 'MNSIIKRYKVERKDIAYLRYTIESYDGAAVVVTEDPAIAIIRLMISPLCENIVDELISSFVQDESLNIQEI' A
#
# COMPACT_ATOMS: atom_id res chain seq x y z
N MET A 1 -0.83 19.43 6.40
CA MET A 1 -1.83 18.69 5.64
C MET A 1 -1.92 17.27 6.18
N ASN A 2 -3.13 16.76 6.34
CA ASN A 2 -3.33 15.45 6.94
C ASN A 2 -3.32 14.37 5.88
N SER A 3 -2.48 13.35 6.10
CA SER A 3 -2.50 12.18 5.26
C SER A 3 -3.60 11.23 5.71
N ILE A 4 -4.13 10.46 4.76
CA ILE A 4 -5.04 9.37 5.06
C ILE A 4 -4.15 8.16 5.36
N ILE A 5 -4.37 7.53 6.52
CA ILE A 5 -3.55 6.40 6.96
C ILE A 5 -4.35 5.13 6.78
N LYS A 6 -3.80 4.18 6.03
CA LYS A 6 -4.37 2.84 5.89
C LYS A 6 -3.28 1.81 6.14
N ARG A 7 -3.65 0.74 6.80
CA ARG A 7 -2.73 -0.34 7.18
C ARG A 7 -3.17 -1.63 6.53
N TYR A 8 -2.20 -2.41 6.07
CA TYR A 8 -2.47 -3.66 5.37
C TYR A 8 -1.54 -4.74 5.85
N LYS A 9 -2.08 -5.95 5.96
CA LYS A 9 -1.26 -7.15 6.12
C LYS A 9 -1.03 -7.73 4.73
N VAL A 10 0.24 -7.97 4.41
CA VAL A 10 0.64 -8.46 3.09
C VAL A 10 1.58 -9.64 3.23
N GLU A 11 2.04 -10.20 2.11
CA GLU A 11 3.11 -11.18 2.13
C GLU A 11 4.45 -10.46 2.20
N ARG A 12 5.35 -10.97 3.04
CA ARG A 12 6.66 -10.33 3.22
C ARG A 12 7.41 -10.19 1.89
N LYS A 13 7.32 -11.21 1.04
CA LYS A 13 8.01 -11.22 -0.25
C LYS A 13 7.54 -10.10 -1.18
N ASP A 14 6.35 -9.56 -0.94
CA ASP A 14 5.75 -8.55 -1.83
C ASP A 14 5.97 -7.11 -1.33
N ILE A 15 6.54 -6.93 -0.15
CA ILE A 15 6.66 -5.59 0.44
C ILE A 15 7.47 -4.65 -0.47
N ALA A 16 8.62 -5.11 -0.95
CA ALA A 16 9.48 -4.26 -1.79
C ALA A 16 8.78 -3.88 -3.09
N TYR A 17 8.08 -4.83 -3.70
CA TYR A 17 7.34 -4.60 -4.93
C TYR A 17 6.19 -3.60 -4.71
N LEU A 18 5.43 -3.79 -3.64
CA LEU A 18 4.32 -2.90 -3.31
C LEU A 18 4.82 -1.48 -3.06
N ARG A 19 5.89 -1.34 -2.29
CA ARG A 19 6.49 -0.04 -2.03
C ARG A 19 6.93 0.62 -3.32
N TYR A 20 7.69 -0.09 -4.15
CA TYR A 20 8.20 0.46 -5.40
C TYR A 20 7.05 0.94 -6.29
N THR A 21 6.04 0.10 -6.46
CA THR A 21 4.93 0.41 -7.36
C THR A 21 4.10 1.58 -6.84
N ILE A 22 3.74 1.57 -5.55
CA ILE A 22 2.92 2.63 -4.98
C ILE A 22 3.67 3.96 -4.99
N GLU A 23 4.96 3.95 -4.63
CA GLU A 23 5.74 5.18 -4.57
C GLU A 23 6.16 5.68 -5.93
N SER A 24 5.99 4.89 -6.99
CA SER A 24 6.23 5.34 -8.35
C SER A 24 5.17 6.34 -8.83
N TYR A 25 4.02 6.39 -8.17
CA TYR A 25 2.99 7.39 -8.44
C TYR A 25 3.32 8.64 -7.63
N ASP A 26 3.78 9.65 -8.32
CA ASP A 26 4.34 10.86 -7.71
C ASP A 26 3.36 11.50 -6.72
N GLY A 27 3.77 11.56 -5.44
CA GLY A 27 2.97 12.20 -4.41
C GLY A 27 1.72 11.46 -3.96
N ALA A 28 1.48 10.23 -4.45
CA ALA A 28 0.26 9.51 -4.10
C ALA A 28 0.29 8.97 -2.68
N ALA A 29 1.35 8.28 -2.31
CA ALA A 29 1.46 7.69 -0.98
C ALA A 29 2.90 7.37 -0.64
N VAL A 30 3.17 7.25 0.66
CA VAL A 30 4.43 6.76 1.19
C VAL A 30 4.15 5.44 1.89
N VAL A 31 4.98 4.44 1.66
CA VAL A 31 4.82 3.11 2.25
C VAL A 31 5.86 2.92 3.35
N VAL A 32 5.38 2.62 4.55
CA VAL A 32 6.25 2.36 5.71
C VAL A 32 6.01 0.92 6.16
N THR A 33 7.09 0.16 6.33
CA THR A 33 6.99 -1.17 6.92
C THR A 33 6.86 -1.00 8.43
N GLU A 34 5.67 -1.32 8.95
CA GLU A 34 5.37 -1.13 10.36
C GLU A 34 5.89 -2.29 11.21
N ASP A 35 5.69 -3.51 10.70
CA ASP A 35 6.18 -4.71 11.38
C ASP A 35 6.64 -5.70 10.33
N PRO A 36 7.96 -5.84 10.12
CA PRO A 36 8.47 -6.75 9.10
C PRO A 36 8.28 -8.23 9.43
N ALA A 37 8.14 -8.56 10.71
CA ALA A 37 8.00 -9.96 11.12
C ALA A 37 6.65 -10.52 10.67
N ILE A 38 5.59 -9.73 10.78
CA ILE A 38 4.25 -10.16 10.38
C ILE A 38 3.76 -9.45 9.12
N ALA A 39 4.67 -8.73 8.45
CA ALA A 39 4.43 -8.10 7.15
C ALA A 39 3.26 -7.11 7.16
N ILE A 40 3.27 -6.20 8.11
CA ILE A 40 2.29 -5.10 8.15
C ILE A 40 2.93 -3.85 7.57
N ILE A 41 2.26 -3.26 6.59
CA ILE A 41 2.67 -1.98 6.01
C ILE A 41 1.63 -0.92 6.31
N ARG A 42 2.09 0.32 6.38
CA ARG A 42 1.25 1.48 6.57
C ARG A 42 1.43 2.41 5.39
N LEU A 43 0.32 2.82 4.79
CA LEU A 43 0.33 3.78 3.70
C LEU A 43 -0.11 5.14 4.24
N MET A 44 0.71 6.15 3.98
CA MET A 44 0.34 7.54 4.23
C MET A 44 -0.03 8.14 2.88
N ILE A 45 -1.34 8.32 2.66
CA ILE A 45 -1.91 8.62 1.37
C ILE A 45 -2.30 10.09 1.30
N SER A 46 -1.90 10.75 0.22
CA SER A 46 -2.36 12.12 -0.03
C SER A 46 -3.89 12.11 -0.17
N PRO A 47 -4.61 13.04 0.48
CA PRO A 47 -6.08 13.05 0.41
C PRO A 47 -6.63 13.09 -1.01
N LEU A 48 -5.92 13.70 -1.94
CA LEU A 48 -6.37 13.78 -3.33
C LEU A 48 -6.10 12.50 -4.12
N CYS A 49 -5.36 11.56 -3.54
CA CYS A 49 -4.92 10.35 -4.24
C CYS A 49 -5.53 9.08 -3.66
N GLU A 50 -6.50 9.18 -2.76
CA GLU A 50 -7.10 8.01 -2.14
C GLU A 50 -7.67 7.05 -3.17
N ASN A 51 -8.38 7.58 -4.17
CA ASN A 51 -8.98 6.74 -5.21
C ASN A 51 -7.92 6.01 -6.03
N ILE A 52 -6.82 6.68 -6.34
CA ILE A 52 -5.72 6.06 -7.10
C ILE A 52 -5.14 4.90 -6.31
N VAL A 53 -4.91 5.10 -5.01
CA VAL A 53 -4.35 4.06 -4.16
C VAL A 53 -5.32 2.89 -4.02
N ASP A 54 -6.61 3.17 -3.82
CA ASP A 54 -7.61 2.11 -3.73
C ASP A 54 -7.66 1.28 -5.01
N GLU A 55 -7.57 1.91 -6.17
CA GLU A 55 -7.52 1.20 -7.44
C GLU A 55 -6.27 0.34 -7.56
N LEU A 56 -5.12 0.85 -7.11
CA LEU A 56 -3.88 0.08 -7.11
C LEU A 56 -4.00 -1.16 -6.23
N ILE A 57 -4.52 -1.00 -5.03
CA ILE A 57 -4.69 -2.14 -4.12
C ILE A 57 -5.64 -3.18 -4.75
N SER A 58 -6.75 -2.73 -5.33
CA SER A 58 -7.67 -3.65 -6.01
C SER A 58 -6.99 -4.39 -7.15
N SER A 59 -6.17 -3.69 -7.93
CA SER A 59 -5.45 -4.30 -9.05
C SER A 59 -4.46 -5.35 -8.57
N PHE A 60 -3.72 -5.07 -7.50
CA PHE A 60 -2.82 -6.06 -6.92
C PHE A 60 -3.55 -7.33 -6.54
N VAL A 61 -4.71 -7.19 -5.92
CA VAL A 61 -5.48 -8.35 -5.46
C VAL A 61 -6.12 -9.11 -6.62
N GLN A 62 -6.74 -8.38 -7.56
CA GLN A 62 -7.53 -8.99 -8.62
C GLN A 62 -6.69 -9.43 -9.81
N ASP A 63 -5.74 -8.60 -10.23
CA ASP A 63 -4.98 -8.86 -11.45
C ASP A 63 -3.69 -9.63 -11.19
N GLU A 64 -3.11 -9.46 -10.00
CA GLU A 64 -1.83 -10.07 -9.65
C GLU A 64 -1.96 -11.13 -8.56
N SER A 65 -3.16 -11.34 -8.07
CA SER A 65 -3.46 -12.36 -7.03
C SER A 65 -2.62 -12.19 -5.77
N LEU A 66 -2.24 -10.97 -5.44
CA LEU A 66 -1.50 -10.71 -4.21
C LEU A 66 -2.43 -10.80 -3.00
N ASN A 67 -1.89 -11.26 -1.89
CA ASN A 67 -2.66 -11.43 -0.67
C ASN A 67 -2.52 -10.17 0.18
N ILE A 68 -3.52 -9.29 0.11
CA ILE A 68 -3.50 -8.01 0.82
C ILE A 68 -4.81 -7.89 1.60
N GLN A 69 -4.69 -7.62 2.89
CA GLN A 69 -5.84 -7.45 3.77
C GLN A 69 -5.71 -6.14 4.54
N GLU A 70 -6.71 -5.28 4.41
CA GLU A 70 -6.75 -4.06 5.21
C GLU A 70 -7.07 -4.41 6.66
N ILE A 71 -6.35 -3.82 7.60
CA ILE A 71 -6.53 -4.07 9.03
C ILE A 71 -6.86 -2.81 9.82
#